data_5f1d2942d5f45bc81745cd12c8f4f329
#
_entry.id   5f1d2942d5f45bc81745cd12c8f4f329
#
_cell.length_a   1.000
_cell.length_b   1.000
_cell.length_c   1.000
_cell.angle_alpha   90.00
_cell.angle_beta   90.00
_cell.angle_gamma   90.00
#
_symmetry.space_group_name_H-M   'P 1'
#
loop_
_entity.id
_entity.type
_entity.pdbx_description
1 polymer ?
#
loop_
_entity_poly.entity_id
_entity_poly.type
_entity_poly.pdbx_seq_one_letter_code
_entity_poly.pdbx_strand_id
1 'polypeptide(L)'
;MASTDARTIAHSYIQAVGAHDEKPLEGLLDDALIAQFAGATLDKTGWLTALRRLMPALVRNEIREVFSDGDRACVIYDFVTDTSAGAVRCVELLTVRDGRIVHIELLLDRVAFAPVNEELAERAAR
;
A
#
# COMPACT_ATOMS: atom_id res chain seq x y z
N MET A 1 -14.49 -13.13 -16.33
CA MET A 1 -15.08 -12.21 -15.35
C MET A 1 -14.05 -11.87 -14.30
N ALA A 2 -13.87 -10.59 -14.01
CA ALA A 2 -12.90 -10.18 -12.97
C ALA A 2 -13.39 -10.65 -11.59
N SER A 3 -12.47 -11.17 -10.79
CA SER A 3 -12.80 -11.56 -9.42
C SER A 3 -13.06 -10.31 -8.58
N THR A 4 -14.06 -10.38 -7.70
CA THR A 4 -14.39 -9.33 -6.74
C THR A 4 -14.06 -9.74 -5.31
N ASP A 5 -13.46 -10.93 -5.10
CA ASP A 5 -13.15 -11.37 -3.76
C ASP A 5 -12.00 -10.55 -3.15
N ALA A 6 -12.03 -10.45 -1.84
CA ALA A 6 -11.08 -9.61 -1.11
C ALA A 6 -9.63 -10.03 -1.33
N ARG A 7 -9.37 -11.34 -1.39
CA ARG A 7 -8.01 -11.86 -1.59
C ARG A 7 -7.42 -11.40 -2.91
N THR A 8 -8.16 -11.54 -4.01
CA THR A 8 -7.70 -11.16 -5.35
C THR A 8 -7.52 -9.66 -5.47
N ILE A 9 -8.49 -8.89 -4.97
CA ILE A 9 -8.43 -7.42 -5.03
C ILE A 9 -7.24 -6.90 -4.22
N ALA A 10 -7.03 -7.42 -3.01
CA ALA A 10 -5.90 -7.01 -2.16
C ALA A 10 -4.56 -7.34 -2.83
N HIS A 11 -4.43 -8.54 -3.39
CA HIS A 11 -3.22 -8.94 -4.11
C HIS A 11 -2.92 -7.99 -5.27
N SER A 12 -3.94 -7.73 -6.08
CA SER A 12 -3.82 -6.82 -7.24
C SER A 12 -3.41 -5.41 -6.82
N TYR A 13 -3.96 -4.91 -5.72
CA TYR A 13 -3.63 -3.60 -5.19
C TYR A 13 -2.15 -3.51 -4.78
N ILE A 14 -1.67 -4.45 -3.97
CA ILE A 14 -0.27 -4.45 -3.51
C ILE A 14 0.69 -4.56 -4.69
N GLN A 15 0.37 -5.39 -5.69
CA GLN A 15 1.17 -5.51 -6.91
C GLN A 15 1.18 -4.21 -7.72
N ALA A 16 0.04 -3.56 -7.87
CA ALA A 16 -0.05 -2.31 -8.62
C ALA A 16 0.77 -1.19 -7.96
N VAL A 17 0.76 -1.11 -6.64
CA VAL A 17 1.61 -0.15 -5.90
C VAL A 17 3.09 -0.44 -6.21
N GLY A 18 3.51 -1.68 -6.09
CA GLY A 18 4.91 -2.07 -6.33
C GLY A 18 5.36 -1.84 -7.76
N ALA A 19 4.45 -1.94 -8.72
CA ALA A 19 4.72 -1.71 -10.15
C ALA A 19 4.62 -0.23 -10.53
N HIS A 20 4.26 0.65 -9.61
CA HIS A 20 4.01 2.09 -9.85
C HIS A 20 2.92 2.31 -10.91
N ASP A 21 1.92 1.44 -10.93
CA ASP A 21 0.87 1.46 -11.94
C ASP A 21 -0.36 2.19 -11.39
N GLU A 22 -0.40 3.50 -11.58
CA GLU A 22 -1.42 4.37 -10.96
C GLU A 22 -2.82 4.16 -11.52
N LYS A 23 -2.94 3.78 -12.78
CA LYS A 23 -4.27 3.61 -13.40
C LYS A 23 -5.08 2.49 -12.75
N PRO A 24 -4.55 1.26 -12.58
CA PRO A 24 -5.25 0.24 -11.81
C PRO A 24 -5.51 0.65 -10.36
N LEU A 25 -4.59 1.38 -9.74
CA LEU A 25 -4.77 1.84 -8.36
C LEU A 25 -6.04 2.67 -8.20
N GLU A 26 -6.29 3.62 -9.09
CA GLU A 26 -7.48 4.45 -9.02
C GLU A 26 -8.76 3.60 -9.10
N GLY A 27 -8.76 2.59 -9.97
CA GLY A 27 -9.92 1.71 -10.14
C GLY A 27 -10.16 0.76 -8.97
N LEU A 28 -9.09 0.37 -8.27
CA LEU A 28 -9.18 -0.55 -7.13
C LEU A 28 -9.61 0.14 -5.84
N LEU A 29 -9.40 1.45 -5.72
CA LEU A 29 -9.74 2.20 -4.52
C LEU A 29 -11.11 2.87 -4.69
N ASP A 30 -12.00 2.65 -3.71
CA ASP A 30 -13.31 3.29 -3.70
C ASP A 30 -13.17 4.79 -3.45
N ASP A 31 -14.07 5.59 -4.03
CA ASP A 31 -14.03 7.04 -3.85
C ASP A 31 -14.25 7.44 -2.39
N ALA A 32 -14.90 6.58 -1.59
CA ALA A 32 -15.13 6.80 -0.17
C ALA A 32 -14.07 6.11 0.71
N LEU A 33 -12.92 5.77 0.16
CA LEU A 33 -11.84 5.10 0.89
C LEU A 33 -11.48 5.83 2.18
N ILE A 34 -11.30 5.05 3.23
CA ILE A 34 -10.67 5.50 4.48
C ILE A 34 -9.42 4.67 4.67
N ALA A 35 -8.27 5.32 4.72
CA ALA A 35 -6.98 4.66 4.92
C ALA A 35 -6.33 5.18 6.19
N GLN A 36 -5.81 4.26 7.01
CA GLN A 36 -5.19 4.58 8.29
C GLN A 36 -3.75 4.11 8.32
N PHE A 37 -2.87 5.02 8.72
CA PHE A 37 -1.45 4.72 8.88
C PHE A 37 -0.83 5.69 9.89
N ALA A 38 -0.10 5.13 10.85
CA ALA A 38 0.71 5.92 11.79
C ALA A 38 -0.10 7.00 12.54
N GLY A 39 -1.35 6.68 12.88
CA GLY A 39 -2.24 7.61 13.60
C GLY A 39 -2.96 8.61 12.70
N ALA A 40 -2.65 8.64 11.42
CA ALA A 40 -3.32 9.50 10.45
C ALA A 40 -4.46 8.75 9.76
N THR A 41 -5.52 9.48 9.42
CA THR A 41 -6.63 8.97 8.60
C THR A 41 -6.67 9.79 7.31
N LEU A 42 -6.61 9.10 6.18
CA LEU A 42 -6.57 9.72 4.86
C LEU A 42 -7.74 9.25 4.00
N ASP A 43 -8.22 10.13 3.14
CA ASP A 43 -9.16 9.78 2.10
C ASP A 43 -8.40 9.23 0.86
N LYS A 44 -9.13 8.92 -0.21
CA LYS A 44 -8.53 8.38 -1.43
C LYS A 44 -7.46 9.29 -2.01
N THR A 45 -7.75 10.59 -2.13
CA THR A 45 -6.80 11.56 -2.67
C THR A 45 -5.53 11.63 -1.82
N GLY A 46 -5.70 11.71 -0.49
CA GLY A 46 -4.58 11.74 0.44
C GLY A 46 -3.75 10.47 0.40
N TRP A 47 -4.41 9.31 0.29
CA TRP A 47 -3.71 8.04 0.22
C TRP A 47 -2.88 7.89 -1.06
N LEU A 48 -3.48 8.25 -2.21
CA LEU A 48 -2.76 8.23 -3.49
C LEU A 48 -1.57 9.19 -3.49
N THR A 49 -1.73 10.38 -2.90
CA THR A 49 -0.63 11.34 -2.74
C THR A 49 0.50 10.75 -1.90
N ALA A 50 0.16 10.08 -0.80
CA ALA A 50 1.16 9.44 0.06
C ALA A 50 1.90 8.32 -0.67
N LEU A 51 1.19 7.50 -1.45
CA LEU A 51 1.81 6.45 -2.25
C LEU A 51 2.75 7.03 -3.31
N ARG A 52 2.33 8.08 -4.01
CA ARG A 52 3.17 8.72 -5.03
C ARG A 52 4.47 9.27 -4.43
N ARG A 53 4.40 9.78 -3.20
CA ARG A 53 5.58 10.30 -2.51
C ARG A 53 6.59 9.18 -2.22
N LEU A 54 6.13 7.97 -1.98
CA LEU A 54 6.99 6.82 -1.64
C LEU A 54 7.50 6.08 -2.88
N MET A 55 6.78 6.15 -3.99
CA MET A 55 7.11 5.40 -5.20
C MET A 55 8.54 5.60 -5.71
N PRO A 56 9.14 6.80 -5.66
CA PRO A 56 10.52 6.94 -6.13
C PRO A 56 11.54 6.07 -5.40
N ALA A 57 11.27 5.68 -4.16
CA ALA A 57 12.15 4.79 -3.41
C ALA A 57 11.75 3.33 -3.51
N LEU A 58 10.53 3.06 -3.96
CA LEU A 58 9.97 1.70 -4.00
C LEU A 58 10.45 0.97 -5.25
N VAL A 59 11.16 -0.15 -5.03
CA VAL A 59 11.61 -1.03 -6.11
C VAL A 59 10.52 -2.03 -6.49
N ARG A 60 9.93 -2.67 -5.48
CA ARG A 60 8.84 -3.65 -5.67
C ARG A 60 8.22 -3.98 -4.33
N ASN A 61 7.00 -4.54 -4.37
CA ASN A 61 6.40 -5.18 -3.21
C ASN A 61 6.51 -6.70 -3.38
N GLU A 62 7.12 -7.38 -2.43
CA GLU A 62 7.20 -8.83 -2.41
C GLU A 62 6.14 -9.38 -1.47
N ILE A 63 5.07 -9.95 -2.03
CA ILE A 63 4.00 -10.54 -1.25
C ILE A 63 4.50 -11.86 -0.66
N ARG A 64 4.38 -11.98 0.67
CA ARG A 64 4.73 -13.19 1.41
C ARG A 64 3.53 -14.09 1.61
N GLU A 65 2.44 -13.52 2.14
CA GLU A 65 1.24 -14.26 2.45
C GLU A 65 0.01 -13.38 2.29
N VAL A 66 -1.10 -13.99 1.90
CA VAL A 66 -2.40 -13.33 1.85
C VAL A 66 -3.40 -14.21 2.57
N PHE A 67 -4.05 -13.65 3.56
CA PHE A 67 -5.16 -14.29 4.27
C PHE A 67 -6.44 -13.53 3.97
N SER A 68 -7.54 -14.23 3.85
CA SER A 68 -8.82 -13.56 3.61
C SER A 68 -9.94 -14.24 4.40
N ASP A 69 -10.92 -13.42 4.80
CA ASP A 69 -12.11 -13.87 5.49
C ASP A 69 -13.25 -12.95 5.06
N GLY A 70 -14.16 -13.47 4.25
CA GLY A 70 -15.28 -12.69 3.72
C GLY A 70 -14.80 -11.52 2.87
N ASP A 71 -15.19 -10.31 3.28
CA ASP A 71 -14.86 -9.07 2.57
C ASP A 71 -13.53 -8.47 3.01
N ARG A 72 -12.77 -9.16 3.86
CA ARG A 72 -11.51 -8.66 4.40
C ARG A 72 -10.33 -9.50 3.97
N ALA A 73 -9.19 -8.85 3.74
CA ALA A 73 -7.95 -9.52 3.44
C ALA A 73 -6.81 -8.91 4.26
N CYS A 74 -5.83 -9.75 4.60
CA CYS A 74 -4.60 -9.33 5.26
C CYS A 74 -3.44 -9.73 4.36
N VAL A 75 -2.62 -8.78 3.95
CA VAL A 75 -1.47 -9.03 3.10
C VAL A 75 -0.20 -8.76 3.91
N ILE A 76 0.67 -9.75 3.95
CA ILE A 76 2.01 -9.61 4.54
C ILE A 76 2.99 -9.54 3.38
N TYR A 77 3.74 -8.46 3.31
CA TYR A 77 4.65 -8.24 2.20
C TYR A 77 5.89 -7.46 2.64
N ASP A 78 6.92 -7.49 1.79
CA ASP A 78 8.11 -6.68 1.96
C ASP A 78 8.06 -5.50 1.00
N PHE A 79 8.10 -4.31 1.55
CA PHE A 79 8.24 -3.05 0.82
C PHE A 79 9.74 -2.89 0.54
N VAL A 80 10.15 -3.24 -0.67
CA VAL A 80 11.57 -3.27 -1.04
C VAL A 80 11.96 -1.91 -1.60
N THR A 81 12.92 -1.25 -0.95
CA THR A 81 13.35 0.10 -1.32
C THR A 81 14.79 0.13 -1.78
N ASP A 82 15.16 1.20 -2.48
CA ASP A 82 16.54 1.49 -2.87
C ASP A 82 17.25 2.38 -1.83
N THR A 83 16.66 2.52 -0.65
CA THR A 83 17.24 3.28 0.47
C THR A 83 18.01 2.36 1.40
N SER A 84 18.67 2.94 2.39
CA SER A 84 19.37 2.17 3.43
C SER A 84 18.43 1.32 4.28
N ALA A 85 17.12 1.59 4.25
CA ALA A 85 16.13 0.74 4.91
C ALA A 85 16.03 -0.64 4.27
N GLY A 86 16.37 -0.74 2.97
CA GLY A 86 16.24 -1.99 2.23
C GLY A 86 14.78 -2.47 2.17
N ALA A 87 14.53 -3.71 2.59
CA ALA A 87 13.19 -4.28 2.62
C ALA A 87 12.55 -4.08 4.00
N VAL A 88 11.35 -3.51 4.02
CA VAL A 88 10.59 -3.28 5.26
C VAL A 88 9.36 -4.16 5.26
N ARG A 89 9.20 -4.98 6.31
CA ARG A 89 8.03 -5.85 6.44
C ARG A 89 6.79 -5.02 6.74
N CYS A 90 5.75 -5.25 5.94
CA CYS A 90 4.46 -4.57 6.09
C CYS A 90 3.33 -5.58 6.26
N VAL A 91 2.32 -5.17 7.00
CA VAL A 91 1.05 -5.87 7.13
C VAL A 91 -0.05 -4.88 6.77
N GLU A 92 -0.88 -5.23 5.80
CA GLU A 92 -1.95 -4.35 5.36
C GLU A 92 -3.28 -5.08 5.44
N LEU A 93 -4.21 -4.49 6.19
CA LEU A 93 -5.57 -4.99 6.34
C LEU A 93 -6.47 -4.20 5.39
N LEU A 94 -7.22 -4.91 4.54
CA LEU A 94 -8.06 -4.29 3.54
C LEU A 94 -9.49 -4.82 3.64
N THR A 95 -10.45 -3.92 3.50
CA THR A 95 -11.86 -4.29 3.38
C THR A 95 -12.32 -3.95 1.97
N VAL A 96 -12.98 -4.92 1.32
CA VAL A 96 -13.42 -4.81 -0.07
C VAL A 96 -14.95 -4.82 -0.11
N ARG A 97 -15.54 -3.92 -0.91
CA ARG A 97 -16.97 -3.87 -1.17
C ARG A 97 -17.19 -3.56 -2.63
N ASP A 98 -18.03 -4.38 -3.28
CA ASP A 98 -18.35 -4.21 -4.70
C ASP A 98 -17.10 -4.12 -5.60
N GLY A 99 -16.10 -4.96 -5.29
CA GLY A 99 -14.86 -5.03 -6.07
C GLY A 99 -13.87 -3.90 -5.84
N ARG A 100 -14.11 -3.02 -4.86
CA ARG A 100 -13.22 -1.91 -4.54
C ARG A 100 -12.85 -1.90 -3.08
N ILE A 101 -11.68 -1.38 -2.79
CA ILE A 101 -11.17 -1.27 -1.43
C ILE A 101 -11.78 -0.03 -0.77
N VAL A 102 -12.50 -0.25 0.33
CA VAL A 102 -13.17 0.83 1.08
C VAL A 102 -12.45 1.19 2.36
N HIS A 103 -11.58 0.32 2.86
CA HIS A 103 -10.81 0.58 4.08
C HIS A 103 -9.45 -0.08 4.00
N ILE A 104 -8.43 0.65 4.43
CA ILE A 104 -7.04 0.18 4.53
C ILE A 104 -6.51 0.53 5.91
N GLU A 105 -5.82 -0.42 6.53
CA GLU A 105 -4.99 -0.15 7.70
C GLU A 105 -3.61 -0.74 7.45
N LEU A 106 -2.60 0.12 7.38
CA LEU A 106 -1.21 -0.29 7.14
C LEU A 106 -0.44 -0.29 8.46
N LEU A 107 0.24 -1.39 8.74
CA LEU A 107 1.09 -1.58 9.91
C LEU A 107 2.50 -1.90 9.44
N LEU A 108 3.47 -1.19 9.99
CA LEU A 108 4.88 -1.47 9.75
C LEU A 108 5.72 -0.91 10.90
N ASP A 109 6.97 -1.34 10.98
CA ASP A 109 7.91 -0.79 11.96
C ASP A 109 8.37 0.58 11.47
N ARG A 110 7.93 1.63 12.17
CA ARG A 110 8.20 3.01 11.79
C ARG A 110 9.68 3.38 11.94
N VAL A 111 10.38 2.75 12.87
CA VAL A 111 11.83 2.97 13.04
C VAL A 111 12.58 2.37 11.86
N ALA A 112 12.23 1.15 11.45
CA ALA A 112 12.83 0.50 10.29
C ALA A 112 12.53 1.26 8.99
N PHE A 113 11.37 1.91 8.90
CA PHE A 113 10.94 2.66 7.73
C PHE A 113 11.51 4.09 7.67
N ALA A 114 11.98 4.63 8.79
CA ALA A 114 12.43 6.02 8.87
C ALA A 114 13.42 6.43 7.78
N PRO A 115 14.43 5.60 7.41
CA PRO A 115 15.38 5.99 6.36
C PRO A 115 14.71 6.25 5.00
N VAL A 116 13.58 5.63 4.71
CA VAL A 116 12.84 5.87 3.46
C VAL A 116 12.43 7.34 3.38
N ASN A 117 11.80 7.85 4.43
CA ASN A 117 11.37 9.25 4.50
C ASN A 117 12.55 10.21 4.50
N GLU A 118 13.59 9.90 5.25
CA GLU A 118 14.80 10.75 5.36
C GLU A 118 15.50 10.87 4.01
N GLU A 119 15.71 9.75 3.31
CA GLU A 119 16.42 9.75 2.05
C GLU A 119 15.59 10.36 0.92
N LEU A 120 14.26 10.18 0.93
CA LEU A 120 13.38 10.86 -0.02
C LEU A 120 13.44 12.37 0.18
N ALA A 121 13.46 12.85 1.43
CA ALA A 121 13.60 14.28 1.73
C ALA A 121 14.94 14.82 1.24
N GLU A 122 16.02 14.07 1.42
CA GLU A 122 17.35 14.43 0.92
C GLU A 122 17.38 14.53 -0.61
N ARG A 123 16.75 13.58 -1.31
CA ARG A 123 16.63 13.58 -2.77
C ARG A 123 15.88 14.83 -3.26
N ALA A 124 14.81 15.19 -2.58
CA ALA A 124 14.00 16.35 -2.94
C ALA A 124 14.75 17.68 -2.72
N ALA A 125 15.72 17.70 -1.81
CA ALA A 125 16.51 18.88 -1.48
C ALA A 125 17.69 19.13 -2.44
N ARG A 126 18.02 18.17 -3.30
CA ARG A 126 19.14 18.27 -4.26
C ARG A 126 18.81 19.08 -5.48
#